data_081d804a7751e2bf1acb1c05f2c59552
#
_entry.id   081d804a7751e2bf1acb1c05f2c59552
#
_cell.length_a   1.000
_cell.length_b   1.000
_cell.length_c   1.000
_cell.angle_alpha   90.00
_cell.angle_beta   90.00
_cell.angle_gamma   90.00
#
_symmetry.space_group_name_H-M   'P 1'
#
loop_
_entity.id
_entity.type
_entity.pdbx_description
1 polymer ?
#
loop_
_entity_poly.entity_id
_entity_poly.type
_entity_poly.pdbx_seq_one_letter_code
_entity_poly.pdbx_strand_id
1 'polypeptide(L)'
;MYKRQLTGYEVQVNLVKGICLHEHKIDHIAHLGPSVAAGLGSLLKLNTEKIYQSVQQALHTTVSTRQSRKGEISSWKAFAPAHAGKLAIEAVDRCMRGEGAPSPIYEGEDSVIAYVLSGPKARYSVPLPNINEEKKAILETYTKEHSAEYQSQALIDLARRMNE
;
A
#
# COMPACT_ATOMS: atom_id res chain seq x y z
N MET A 1 15.87 -13.40 1.56
CA MET A 1 15.42 -12.01 1.79
C MET A 1 14.66 -11.47 0.57
N TYR A 2 15.23 -11.37 -0.62
CA TYR A 2 14.59 -10.78 -1.81
C TYR A 2 13.21 -11.34 -2.18
N LYS A 3 13.02 -12.68 -2.19
CA LYS A 3 11.71 -13.30 -2.51
C LYS A 3 10.54 -12.83 -1.64
N ARG A 4 10.81 -12.27 -0.46
CA ARG A 4 9.78 -11.82 0.49
C ARG A 4 9.50 -10.34 0.39
N GLN A 5 10.48 -9.53 -0.02
CA GLN A 5 10.24 -8.17 -0.48
C GLN A 5 9.30 -8.16 -1.69
N LEU A 6 9.46 -9.10 -2.63
CA LEU A 6 8.55 -9.26 -3.76
C LEU A 6 7.10 -9.49 -3.31
N THR A 7 6.84 -10.12 -2.15
CA THR A 7 5.47 -10.25 -1.63
C THR A 7 4.84 -8.90 -1.32
N GLY A 8 5.58 -7.99 -0.71
CA GLY A 8 5.09 -6.63 -0.45
C GLY A 8 4.75 -5.89 -1.74
N TYR A 9 5.64 -5.93 -2.74
CA TYR A 9 5.37 -5.35 -4.06
C TYR A 9 4.20 -5.99 -4.78
N GLU A 10 4.10 -7.33 -4.71
CA GLU A 10 2.99 -8.07 -5.33
C GLU A 10 1.64 -7.61 -4.76
N VAL A 11 1.53 -7.50 -3.45
CA VAL A 11 0.32 -7.01 -2.81
C VAL A 11 0.08 -5.54 -3.14
N GLN A 12 1.10 -4.67 -3.04
CA GLN A 12 0.98 -3.23 -3.30
C GLN A 12 0.47 -2.95 -4.72
N VAL A 13 1.12 -3.51 -5.72
CA VAL A 13 0.82 -3.21 -7.12
C VAL A 13 -0.57 -3.76 -7.49
N ASN A 14 -0.91 -4.96 -7.03
CA ASN A 14 -2.21 -5.55 -7.33
C ASN A 14 -3.36 -4.86 -6.58
N LEU A 15 -3.14 -4.36 -5.36
CA LEU A 15 -4.12 -3.49 -4.69
C LEU A 15 -4.37 -2.21 -5.50
N VAL A 16 -3.31 -1.57 -6.00
CA VAL A 16 -3.43 -0.36 -6.86
C VAL A 16 -4.20 -0.65 -8.15
N LYS A 17 -4.00 -1.82 -8.78
CA LYS A 17 -4.76 -2.25 -9.96
C LYS A 17 -6.23 -2.45 -9.65
N GLY A 18 -6.55 -3.05 -8.51
CA GLY A 18 -7.93 -3.37 -8.13
C GLY A 18 -8.70 -2.21 -7.51
N ILE A 19 -8.04 -1.28 -6.86
CA ILE A 19 -8.67 -0.20 -6.08
C ILE A 19 -7.94 1.13 -6.31
N CYS A 20 -8.56 2.03 -7.06
CA CYS A 20 -8.02 3.38 -7.30
C CYS A 20 -8.35 4.34 -6.14
N LEU A 21 -7.46 4.45 -5.17
CA LEU A 21 -7.65 5.35 -4.01
C LEU A 21 -7.78 6.83 -4.39
N HIS A 22 -7.22 7.25 -5.53
CA HIS A 22 -7.29 8.63 -5.99
C HIS A 22 -8.71 9.08 -6.34
N GLU A 23 -9.54 8.20 -6.84
CA GLU A 23 -10.96 8.47 -7.11
C GLU A 23 -11.70 8.82 -5.83
N HIS A 24 -11.34 8.19 -4.73
CA HIS A 24 -11.93 8.36 -3.41
C HIS A 24 -11.24 9.43 -2.55
N LYS A 25 -10.26 10.15 -3.08
CA LYS A 25 -9.47 11.17 -2.36
C LYS A 25 -8.74 10.62 -1.12
N ILE A 26 -8.39 9.34 -1.15
CA ILE A 26 -7.61 8.65 -0.12
C ILE A 26 -6.14 8.66 -0.51
N ASP A 27 -5.27 8.80 0.50
CA ASP A 27 -3.83 8.73 0.30
C ASP A 27 -3.40 7.27 -0.02
N HIS A 28 -2.51 7.12 -0.97
CA HIS A 28 -2.02 5.80 -1.39
C HIS A 28 -1.26 5.03 -0.30
N ILE A 29 -0.90 5.66 0.81
CA ILE A 29 -0.33 4.97 1.98
C ILE A 29 -1.30 3.93 2.56
N ALA A 30 -2.62 4.05 2.30
CA ALA A 30 -3.59 3.04 2.68
C ALA A 30 -3.34 1.67 2.01
N HIS A 31 -2.70 1.63 0.84
CA HIS A 31 -2.23 0.37 0.25
C HIS A 31 -0.86 -0.06 0.78
N LEU A 32 -0.04 0.90 1.22
CA LEU A 32 1.30 0.62 1.72
C LEU A 32 1.28 -0.13 3.05
N GLY A 33 0.40 0.23 3.97
CA GLY A 33 0.24 -0.47 5.25
C GLY A 33 0.04 -1.98 5.08
N PRO A 34 -1.04 -2.40 4.40
CA PRO A 34 -1.31 -3.81 4.11
C PRO A 34 -0.17 -4.53 3.39
N SER A 35 0.45 -3.90 2.39
CA SER A 35 1.52 -4.52 1.61
C SER A 35 2.79 -4.75 2.42
N VAL A 36 3.16 -3.79 3.28
CA VAL A 36 4.30 -3.94 4.21
C VAL A 36 4.00 -5.03 5.24
N ALA A 37 2.78 -5.06 5.81
CA ALA A 37 2.37 -6.09 6.77
C ALA A 37 2.43 -7.50 6.15
N ALA A 38 1.91 -7.67 4.93
CA ALA A 38 1.97 -8.93 4.20
C ALA A 38 3.41 -9.36 3.89
N GLY A 39 4.24 -8.43 3.41
CA GLY A 39 5.65 -8.67 3.12
C GLY A 39 6.46 -9.06 4.36
N LEU A 40 6.26 -8.35 5.46
CA LEU A 40 6.92 -8.61 6.74
C LEU A 40 6.45 -9.94 7.37
N GLY A 41 5.13 -10.19 7.39
CA GLY A 41 4.58 -11.45 7.87
C GLY A 41 5.11 -12.66 7.08
N SER A 42 5.23 -12.53 5.76
CA SER A 42 5.88 -13.52 4.91
C SER A 42 7.38 -13.66 5.23
N LEU A 43 8.09 -12.56 5.51
CA LEU A 43 9.50 -12.56 5.90
C LEU A 43 9.72 -13.32 7.21
N LEU A 44 8.86 -13.13 8.16
CA LEU A 44 8.90 -13.77 9.47
C LEU A 44 8.32 -15.19 9.45
N LYS A 45 7.84 -15.67 8.31
CA LYS A 45 7.21 -16.99 8.12
C LYS A 45 5.99 -17.19 9.04
N LEU A 46 5.23 -16.15 9.27
CA LEU A 46 3.99 -16.24 10.03
C LEU A 46 2.97 -17.10 9.29
N ASN A 47 2.07 -17.74 10.02
CA ASN A 47 0.95 -18.44 9.42
C ASN A 47 -0.04 -17.45 8.76
N THR A 48 -0.91 -17.97 7.91
CA THR A 48 -1.86 -17.18 7.12
C THR A 48 -2.76 -16.32 8.00
N GLU A 49 -3.22 -16.87 9.13
CA GLU A 49 -4.09 -16.13 10.06
C GLU A 49 -3.39 -14.90 10.64
N LYS A 50 -2.17 -15.03 11.11
CA LYS A 50 -1.39 -13.89 11.63
C LYS A 50 -1.10 -12.85 10.56
N ILE A 51 -0.81 -13.28 9.33
CA ILE A 51 -0.62 -12.35 8.20
C ILE A 51 -1.95 -11.63 7.90
N TYR A 52 -3.06 -12.35 7.86
CA TYR A 52 -4.40 -11.79 7.65
C TYR A 52 -4.73 -10.72 8.68
N GLN A 53 -4.60 -11.03 9.96
CA GLN A 53 -4.84 -10.09 11.06
C GLN A 53 -3.91 -8.86 10.97
N SER A 54 -2.64 -9.05 10.64
CA SER A 54 -1.68 -7.95 10.46
C SER A 54 -2.07 -7.01 9.33
N VAL A 55 -2.54 -7.55 8.21
CA VAL A 55 -3.03 -6.77 7.05
C VAL A 55 -4.28 -5.98 7.42
N GLN A 56 -5.23 -6.59 8.15
CA GLN A 56 -6.45 -5.91 8.60
C GLN A 56 -6.11 -4.72 9.50
N GLN A 57 -5.27 -4.92 10.50
CA GLN A 57 -4.88 -3.85 11.42
C GLN A 57 -4.07 -2.75 10.72
N ALA A 58 -3.14 -3.12 9.85
CA ALA A 58 -2.35 -2.15 9.10
C ALA A 58 -3.23 -1.26 8.22
N LEU A 59 -4.24 -1.82 7.54
CA LEU A 59 -5.19 -1.02 6.76
C LEU A 59 -5.95 -0.06 7.67
N HIS A 60 -6.51 -0.54 8.77
CA HIS A 60 -7.29 0.27 9.69
C HIS A 60 -6.55 1.51 10.17
N THR A 61 -5.24 1.40 10.39
CA THR A 61 -4.42 2.49 10.93
C THR A 61 -3.78 3.39 9.85
N THR A 62 -3.78 2.99 8.58
CA THR A 62 -3.13 3.75 7.50
C THR A 62 -4.09 4.47 6.55
N VAL A 63 -5.40 4.34 6.74
CA VAL A 63 -6.38 5.08 5.95
C VAL A 63 -6.32 6.57 6.31
N SER A 64 -6.03 7.40 5.32
CA SER A 64 -6.00 8.85 5.47
C SER A 64 -6.36 9.54 4.16
N THR A 65 -6.76 10.81 4.23
CA THR A 65 -7.15 11.58 3.04
C THR A 65 -5.95 12.10 2.26
N ARG A 66 -6.14 12.41 0.98
CA ARG A 66 -5.12 13.05 0.13
C ARG A 66 -4.84 14.52 0.48
N GLN A 67 -5.45 15.09 1.50
CA GLN A 67 -5.17 16.47 1.90
C GLN A 67 -3.69 16.69 2.22
N SER A 68 -3.00 15.68 2.74
CA SER A 68 -1.55 15.69 2.97
C SER A 68 -0.69 15.94 1.71
N ARG A 69 -1.30 15.83 0.53
CA ARG A 69 -0.66 15.99 -0.79
C ARG A 69 -1.29 17.12 -1.63
N LYS A 70 -2.13 17.94 -1.02
CA LYS A 70 -2.85 19.05 -1.65
C LYS A 70 -2.62 20.34 -0.87
N GLY A 71 -2.88 21.48 -1.53
CA GLY A 71 -2.70 22.80 -0.91
C GLY A 71 -1.22 23.06 -0.57
N GLU A 72 -0.95 23.59 0.61
CA GLU A 72 0.39 23.81 1.09
C GLU A 72 1.08 22.50 1.45
N ILE A 73 2.18 22.20 0.78
CA ILE A 73 2.92 20.95 0.95
C ILE A 73 3.78 21.04 2.21
N SER A 74 3.50 20.17 3.16
CA SER A 74 4.28 20.03 4.39
C SER A 74 5.34 18.93 4.31
N SER A 75 6.25 18.91 5.26
CA SER A 75 7.24 17.83 5.43
C SER A 75 6.58 16.46 5.63
N TRP A 76 5.34 16.41 6.12
CA TRP A 76 4.57 15.17 6.29
C TRP A 76 4.46 14.36 5.00
N LYS A 77 4.41 15.01 3.84
CA LYS A 77 4.37 14.30 2.54
C LYS A 77 5.53 13.33 2.37
N ALA A 78 6.71 13.68 2.86
CA ALA A 78 7.89 12.81 2.82
C ALA A 78 7.86 11.72 3.89
N PHE A 79 7.28 11.98 5.06
CA PHE A 79 7.26 11.04 6.19
C PHE A 79 6.09 10.06 6.16
N ALA A 80 4.98 10.38 5.50
CA ALA A 80 3.78 9.55 5.48
C ALA A 80 4.04 8.08 5.06
N PRO A 81 4.84 7.77 4.04
CA PRO A 81 5.16 6.37 3.69
C PRO A 81 5.94 5.65 4.79
N ALA A 82 6.92 6.32 5.41
CA ALA A 82 7.69 5.73 6.50
C ALA A 82 6.82 5.50 7.74
N HIS A 83 5.89 6.42 8.02
CA HIS A 83 4.92 6.26 9.10
C HIS A 83 3.98 5.07 8.86
N ALA A 84 3.48 4.90 7.65
CA ALA A 84 2.67 3.73 7.30
C ALA A 84 3.46 2.42 7.47
N GLY A 85 4.75 2.41 7.11
CA GLY A 85 5.64 1.28 7.38
C GLY A 85 5.80 0.98 8.87
N LYS A 86 5.96 2.02 9.70
CA LYS A 86 6.01 1.87 11.16
C LYS A 86 4.73 1.24 11.72
N LEU A 87 3.57 1.73 11.29
CA LEU A 87 2.28 1.19 11.73
C LEU A 87 2.08 -0.27 11.28
N ALA A 88 2.55 -0.62 10.09
CA ALA A 88 2.50 -1.99 9.61
C ALA A 88 3.42 -2.93 10.42
N ILE A 89 4.60 -2.47 10.82
CA ILE A 89 5.50 -3.23 11.71
C ILE A 89 4.82 -3.45 13.07
N GLU A 90 4.22 -2.42 13.64
CA GLU A 90 3.47 -2.52 14.89
C GLU A 90 2.29 -3.50 14.76
N ALA A 91 1.53 -3.45 13.67
CA ALA A 91 0.44 -4.38 13.42
C ALA A 91 0.91 -5.84 13.40
N VAL A 92 2.04 -6.13 12.75
CA VAL A 92 2.63 -7.48 12.73
C VAL A 92 3.07 -7.91 14.12
N ASP A 93 3.75 -7.03 14.88
CA ASP A 93 4.21 -7.32 16.23
C ASP A 93 3.04 -7.63 17.19
N ARG A 94 1.96 -6.84 17.13
CA ARG A 94 0.74 -7.09 17.91
C ARG A 94 0.12 -8.44 17.61
N CYS A 95 -0.04 -8.76 16.32
CA CYS A 95 -0.58 -10.05 15.91
C CYS A 95 0.33 -11.24 16.28
N MET A 96 1.66 -11.04 16.31
CA MET A 96 2.60 -12.05 16.81
C MET A 96 2.37 -12.34 18.30
N ARG A 97 2.02 -11.33 19.06
CA ARG A 97 1.67 -11.44 20.50
C ARG A 97 0.26 -11.99 20.76
N GLY A 98 -0.52 -12.25 19.70
CA GLY A 98 -1.87 -12.80 19.81
C GLY A 98 -2.98 -11.77 19.90
N GLU A 99 -2.70 -10.49 19.67
CA GLU A 99 -3.73 -9.46 19.60
C GLU A 99 -4.53 -9.63 18.30
N GLY A 100 -5.87 -9.55 18.39
CA GLY A 100 -6.75 -9.54 17.24
C GLY A 100 -6.82 -8.17 16.57
N ALA A 101 -7.17 -8.13 15.30
CA ALA A 101 -7.37 -6.93 14.52
C ALA A 101 -8.85 -6.74 14.13
N PRO A 102 -9.29 -5.51 13.78
CA PRO A 102 -10.59 -5.31 13.17
C PRO A 102 -10.72 -6.16 11.91
N SER A 103 -11.69 -7.08 11.87
CA SER A 103 -11.80 -8.07 10.79
C SER A 103 -13.27 -8.44 10.55
N PRO A 104 -13.74 -8.42 9.29
CA PRO A 104 -13.04 -8.00 8.08
C PRO A 104 -13.00 -6.47 7.93
N ILE A 105 -11.84 -5.88 7.62
CA ILE A 105 -11.72 -4.41 7.52
C ILE A 105 -12.11 -3.86 6.14
N TYR A 106 -11.87 -4.60 5.07
CA TYR A 106 -12.30 -4.18 3.73
C TYR A 106 -13.80 -4.32 3.54
N GLU A 107 -14.38 -5.41 4.04
CA GLU A 107 -15.75 -5.84 3.83
C GLU A 107 -16.50 -5.89 5.17
N GLY A 108 -17.74 -5.47 5.19
CA GLY A 108 -18.55 -5.41 6.40
C GLY A 108 -19.43 -4.17 6.40
N GLU A 109 -20.31 -4.06 7.39
CA GLU A 109 -21.28 -2.97 7.48
C GLU A 109 -20.58 -1.60 7.57
N ASP A 110 -19.56 -1.49 8.44
CA ASP A 110 -18.81 -0.26 8.70
C ASP A 110 -17.38 -0.31 8.11
N SER A 111 -17.20 -0.99 7.00
CA SER A 111 -15.90 -1.28 6.40
C SER A 111 -15.33 -0.11 5.58
N VAL A 112 -14.06 -0.27 5.16
CA VAL A 112 -13.38 0.65 4.24
C VAL A 112 -14.12 0.74 2.91
N ILE A 113 -14.62 -0.35 2.35
CA ILE A 113 -15.39 -0.32 1.10
C ILE A 113 -16.68 0.47 1.31
N ALA A 114 -17.38 0.26 2.42
CA ALA A 114 -18.67 0.87 2.68
C ALA A 114 -18.61 2.39 2.87
N TYR A 115 -17.62 2.90 3.58
CA TYR A 115 -17.58 4.32 3.99
C TYR A 115 -16.42 5.12 3.42
N VAL A 116 -15.37 4.47 2.96
CA VAL A 116 -14.17 5.16 2.46
C VAL A 116 -14.05 5.06 0.95
N LEU A 117 -14.63 4.02 0.35
CA LEU A 117 -14.61 3.81 -1.10
C LEU A 117 -16.01 4.02 -1.72
N SER A 118 -16.46 3.10 -2.56
CA SER A 118 -17.68 3.29 -3.38
C SER A 118 -18.99 2.89 -2.71
N GLY A 119 -18.98 2.62 -1.41
CA GLY A 119 -20.19 2.29 -0.64
C GLY A 119 -20.43 0.79 -0.48
N PRO A 120 -21.42 0.38 0.36
CA PRO A 120 -21.57 -0.99 0.85
C PRO A 120 -21.95 -2.01 -0.24
N LYS A 121 -22.44 -1.54 -1.38
CA LYS A 121 -22.78 -2.40 -2.54
C LYS A 121 -21.62 -2.59 -3.52
N ALA A 122 -20.55 -1.83 -3.36
CA ALA A 122 -19.39 -1.92 -4.26
C ALA A 122 -18.66 -3.27 -4.11
N ARG A 123 -18.07 -3.70 -5.20
CA ARG A 123 -17.22 -4.91 -5.24
C ARG A 123 -15.93 -4.54 -5.95
N TYR A 124 -14.83 -4.99 -5.40
CA TYR A 124 -13.50 -4.81 -5.96
C TYR A 124 -12.88 -6.17 -6.24
N SER A 125 -12.13 -6.26 -7.32
CA SER A 125 -11.34 -7.44 -7.65
C SER A 125 -9.88 -7.05 -7.67
N VAL A 126 -9.07 -7.73 -6.84
CA VAL A 126 -7.63 -7.53 -6.76
C VAL A 126 -6.96 -8.72 -7.44
N PRO A 127 -6.20 -8.53 -8.53
CA PRO A 127 -5.64 -9.61 -9.33
C PRO A 127 -4.39 -10.21 -8.69
N LEU A 128 -4.54 -10.79 -7.50
CA LEU A 128 -3.44 -11.48 -6.82
C LEU A 128 -3.09 -12.79 -7.54
N PRO A 129 -1.80 -13.17 -7.60
CA PRO A 129 -1.37 -14.42 -8.23
C PRO A 129 -1.86 -15.63 -7.44
N ASN A 130 -2.01 -16.76 -8.13
CA ASN A 130 -2.26 -18.05 -7.49
C ASN A 130 -1.02 -18.53 -6.69
N ILE A 131 -1.23 -19.55 -5.84
CA ILE A 131 -0.20 -20.04 -4.88
C ILE A 131 1.14 -20.38 -5.54
N ASN A 132 1.14 -20.90 -6.75
CA ASN A 132 2.34 -21.36 -7.46
C ASN A 132 2.80 -20.39 -8.56
N GLU A 133 2.15 -19.25 -8.73
CA GLU A 133 2.55 -18.25 -9.71
C GLU A 133 3.72 -17.41 -9.21
N GLU A 134 4.54 -16.96 -10.16
CA GLU A 134 5.67 -16.08 -9.84
C GLU A 134 5.17 -14.67 -9.51
N LYS A 135 5.81 -14.06 -8.51
CA LYS A 135 5.56 -12.66 -8.12
C LYS A 135 6.28 -11.74 -9.09
N LYS A 136 5.53 -11.12 -10.00
CA LYS A 136 6.06 -10.29 -11.09
C LYS A 136 5.56 -8.84 -11.10
N ALA A 137 4.65 -8.49 -10.21
CA ALA A 137 4.01 -7.17 -10.23
C ALA A 137 5.00 -6.00 -10.13
N ILE A 138 6.16 -6.19 -9.49
CA ILE A 138 7.22 -5.17 -9.47
C ILE A 138 7.72 -4.81 -10.88
N LEU A 139 7.68 -5.74 -11.84
CA LEU A 139 8.11 -5.49 -13.22
C LEU A 139 7.15 -4.56 -13.98
N GLU A 140 5.97 -4.33 -13.44
CA GLU A 140 4.97 -3.41 -13.98
C GLU A 140 5.08 -2.01 -13.38
N THR A 141 6.14 -1.74 -12.63
CA THR A 141 6.41 -0.44 -11.99
C THR A 141 7.62 0.23 -12.61
N TYR A 142 7.71 1.54 -12.39
CA TYR A 142 8.84 2.34 -12.85
C TYR A 142 9.53 2.98 -11.66
N THR A 143 10.85 2.94 -11.65
CA THR A 143 11.67 3.75 -10.75
C THR A 143 11.91 5.12 -11.37
N LYS A 144 11.87 6.16 -10.56
CA LYS A 144 12.23 7.51 -11.01
C LYS A 144 13.75 7.59 -11.17
N GLU A 145 14.20 8.16 -12.27
CA GLU A 145 15.62 8.44 -12.48
C GLU A 145 16.06 9.67 -11.67
N HIS A 146 15.20 10.69 -11.63
CA HIS A 146 15.48 11.94 -10.92
C HIS A 146 14.68 12.05 -9.62
N SER A 147 15.27 12.63 -8.58
CA SER A 147 14.63 12.92 -7.29
C SER A 147 13.62 14.07 -7.43
N ALA A 148 12.64 13.90 -8.31
CA ALA A 148 11.63 14.89 -8.66
C ALA A 148 10.24 14.26 -8.76
N GLU A 149 9.22 15.11 -8.91
CA GLU A 149 7.86 14.66 -9.18
C GLU A 149 7.80 13.87 -10.51
N TYR A 150 6.83 12.95 -10.63
CA TYR A 150 6.77 12.02 -11.78
C TYR A 150 6.68 12.77 -13.12
N GLN A 151 5.83 13.79 -13.22
CA GLN A 151 5.65 14.55 -14.46
C GLN A 151 6.88 15.39 -14.83
N SER A 152 7.77 15.66 -13.87
CA SER A 152 9.00 16.41 -14.09
C SER A 152 10.13 15.56 -14.69
N GLN A 153 10.02 14.21 -14.72
CA GLN A 153 11.09 13.35 -15.21
C GLN A 153 11.49 13.69 -16.66
N ALA A 154 10.49 13.68 -17.56
CA ALA A 154 10.72 13.98 -18.98
C ALA A 154 11.19 15.43 -19.21
N LEU A 155 10.74 16.39 -18.39
CA LEU A 155 11.17 17.80 -18.51
C LEU A 155 12.64 17.96 -18.12
N ILE A 156 13.10 17.24 -17.10
CA ILE A 156 14.51 17.24 -16.69
C ILE A 156 15.37 16.65 -17.79
N ASP A 157 14.95 15.53 -18.41
CA ASP A 157 15.68 14.93 -19.53
C ASP A 157 15.74 15.85 -20.73
N LEU A 158 14.64 16.52 -21.06
CA LEU A 158 14.59 17.49 -22.14
C LEU A 158 15.56 18.66 -21.89
N ALA A 159 15.54 19.23 -20.68
CA ALA A 159 16.42 20.34 -20.32
C ALA A 159 17.91 19.94 -20.40
N ARG A 160 18.26 18.73 -20.01
CA ARG A 160 19.63 18.21 -20.15
C ARG A 160 20.06 18.13 -21.62
N ARG A 161 19.22 17.53 -22.48
CA ARG A 161 19.53 17.41 -23.93
C ARG A 161 19.65 18.76 -24.64
N MET A 162 18.90 19.77 -24.18
CA MET A 162 18.98 21.12 -24.73
C MET A 162 20.27 21.88 -24.33
N ASN A 163 20.96 21.40 -23.29
CA ASN A 163 22.20 21.99 -22.80
C ASN A 163 23.47 21.28 -23.33
N GLU A 164 23.30 20.16 -24.02
CA GLU A 164 24.36 19.45 -24.76
C GLU A 164 24.57 20.09 -26.15
#